data_1b5a3069fc9719b0c1a070d750fb4511
#
_entry.id   1b5a3069fc9719b0c1a070d750fb4511
#
_cell.length_a   1.000
_cell.length_b   1.000
_cell.length_c   1.000
_cell.angle_alpha   90.00
_cell.angle_beta   90.00
_cell.angle_gamma   90.00
#
_symmetry.space_group_name_H-M   'P 1'
#
loop_
_entity.id
_entity.type
_entity.pdbx_description
1 polymer ?
#
loop_
_entity_poly.entity_id
_entity_poly.type
_entity_poly.pdbx_seq_one_letter_code
_entity_poly.pdbx_strand_id
1 'polypeptide(L)'
;STQAANDTNTTSDRTAIQSEIDALTSEIDRISSTTQFNTQNLLDGKFSAKNLQVGALNGQKISITIKAMSATGLGITAGTNNKVDTFADAGKAMSTFQKAISKVSSQRSSLGALQNRLEHTVANLDNVAENTQSAESRIRDTDMAEEMVEYSKNNILAQAGQSMLAQANQSTQGVLSLLQ
;
A
#
# COMPACT_ATOMS: atom_id res chain seq x y z
N SER A 1 32.18 4.30 -20.98
CA SER A 1 32.13 3.88 -22.41
C SER A 1 32.31 5.04 -23.38
N THR A 2 31.73 6.22 -23.17
CA THR A 2 31.95 7.40 -24.04
C THR A 2 33.42 7.79 -24.13
N GLN A 3 34.16 7.76 -23.00
CA GLN A 3 35.57 8.02 -22.97
C GLN A 3 36.34 6.97 -23.77
N ALA A 4 36.02 5.68 -23.67
CA ALA A 4 36.65 4.60 -24.40
C ALA A 4 36.40 4.67 -25.93
N ALA A 5 35.33 5.31 -26.36
CA ALA A 5 35.05 5.58 -27.76
C ALA A 5 35.93 6.67 -28.37
N ASN A 6 36.81 7.28 -27.63
CA ASN A 6 37.76 8.25 -28.18
C ASN A 6 39.02 7.54 -28.67
N ASP A 7 39.41 7.77 -29.92
CA ASP A 7 40.60 7.12 -30.54
C ASP A 7 41.93 7.57 -29.97
N THR A 8 41.93 8.59 -29.11
CA THR A 8 43.17 9.00 -28.39
C THR A 8 43.52 8.06 -27.24
N ASN A 9 42.65 7.12 -26.83
CA ASN A 9 42.91 6.17 -25.76
C ASN A 9 43.79 4.99 -26.29
N THR A 10 44.75 4.63 -25.46
CA THR A 10 45.54 3.43 -25.70
C THR A 10 44.76 2.15 -25.35
N THR A 11 45.24 0.99 -25.77
CA THR A 11 44.67 -0.30 -25.37
C THR A 11 44.69 -0.48 -23.85
N SER A 12 45.71 0.00 -23.17
CA SER A 12 45.84 -0.07 -21.72
C SER A 12 44.74 0.76 -21.03
N ASP A 13 44.47 1.97 -21.55
CA ASP A 13 43.40 2.84 -21.01
C ASP A 13 42.01 2.20 -21.19
N ARG A 14 41.74 1.63 -22.35
CA ARG A 14 40.49 0.91 -22.63
C ARG A 14 40.34 -0.31 -21.73
N THR A 15 41.41 -1.06 -21.42
CA THR A 15 41.36 -2.18 -20.49
C THR A 15 41.03 -1.70 -19.06
N ALA A 16 41.62 -0.59 -18.62
CA ALA A 16 41.30 -0.01 -17.32
C ALA A 16 39.81 0.42 -17.24
N ILE A 17 39.31 1.08 -18.29
CA ILE A 17 37.88 1.45 -18.38
C ILE A 17 36.99 0.20 -18.42
N GLN A 18 37.40 -0.86 -19.10
CA GLN A 18 36.64 -2.13 -19.13
C GLN A 18 36.52 -2.73 -17.72
N SER A 19 37.63 -2.75 -16.96
CA SER A 19 37.60 -3.25 -15.58
C SER A 19 36.67 -2.45 -14.67
N GLU A 20 36.61 -1.14 -14.85
CA GLU A 20 35.64 -0.29 -14.13
C GLU A 20 34.21 -0.60 -14.52
N ILE A 21 33.91 -0.78 -15.83
CA ILE A 21 32.59 -1.17 -16.31
C ILE A 21 32.14 -2.52 -15.74
N ASP A 22 33.05 -3.47 -15.68
CA ASP A 22 32.79 -4.81 -15.15
C ASP A 22 32.52 -4.75 -13.63
N ALA A 23 33.28 -3.95 -12.90
CA ALA A 23 33.02 -3.70 -11.47
C ALA A 23 31.66 -3.06 -11.23
N LEU A 24 31.30 -2.03 -12.02
CA LEU A 24 29.99 -1.37 -11.93
C LEU A 24 28.84 -2.32 -12.32
N THR A 25 29.05 -3.18 -13.31
CA THR A 25 28.07 -4.18 -13.71
C THR A 25 27.83 -5.20 -12.59
N SER A 26 28.90 -5.64 -11.93
CA SER A 26 28.83 -6.53 -10.77
C SER A 26 28.11 -5.86 -9.59
N GLU A 27 28.30 -4.56 -9.40
CA GLU A 27 27.61 -3.80 -8.36
C GLU A 27 26.10 -3.68 -8.65
N ILE A 28 25.70 -3.52 -9.91
CA ILE A 28 24.29 -3.57 -10.30
C ILE A 28 23.67 -4.92 -9.94
N ASP A 29 24.36 -6.02 -10.21
CA ASP A 29 23.88 -7.35 -9.86
C ASP A 29 23.81 -7.54 -8.34
N ARG A 30 24.80 -7.04 -7.59
CA ARG A 30 24.79 -7.06 -6.13
C ARG A 30 23.56 -6.29 -5.59
N ILE A 31 23.32 -5.07 -6.06
CA ILE A 31 22.16 -4.26 -5.66
C ILE A 31 20.87 -4.99 -5.98
N SER A 32 20.78 -5.59 -7.17
CA SER A 32 19.59 -6.33 -7.59
C SER A 32 19.30 -7.54 -6.70
N SER A 33 20.31 -8.23 -6.22
CA SER A 33 20.17 -9.41 -5.39
C SER A 33 19.98 -9.10 -3.89
N THR A 34 20.53 -7.97 -3.41
CA THR A 34 20.48 -7.61 -1.99
C THR A 34 19.31 -6.69 -1.63
N THR A 35 18.69 -6.01 -2.61
CA THR A 35 17.54 -5.15 -2.36
C THR A 35 16.31 -5.98 -2.06
N GLN A 36 15.92 -5.98 -0.78
CA GLN A 36 14.79 -6.77 -0.31
C GLN A 36 13.88 -5.95 0.61
N PHE A 37 12.63 -6.33 0.65
CA PHE A 37 11.64 -5.83 1.60
C PHE A 37 10.87 -7.03 2.17
N ASN A 38 10.80 -7.13 3.48
CA ASN A 38 10.15 -8.23 4.19
C ASN A 38 10.60 -9.61 3.65
N THR A 39 11.93 -9.83 3.54
CA THR A 39 12.57 -11.05 3.02
C THR A 39 12.29 -11.37 1.54
N GLN A 40 11.60 -10.51 0.81
CA GLN A 40 11.33 -10.65 -0.62
C GLN A 40 12.26 -9.75 -1.42
N ASN A 41 12.97 -10.33 -2.39
CA ASN A 41 13.78 -9.57 -3.32
C ASN A 41 12.86 -8.77 -4.26
N LEU A 42 13.18 -7.47 -4.41
CA LEU A 42 12.34 -6.56 -5.20
C LEU A 42 12.79 -6.44 -6.65
N LEU A 43 14.09 -6.63 -6.93
CA LEU A 43 14.71 -6.29 -8.22
C LEU A 43 15.15 -7.52 -9.03
N ASP A 44 14.86 -8.72 -8.56
CA ASP A 44 15.22 -9.99 -9.22
C ASP A 44 14.24 -10.41 -10.34
N GLY A 45 13.16 -9.63 -10.54
CA GLY A 45 12.11 -9.90 -11.51
C GLY A 45 11.01 -10.86 -11.04
N LYS A 46 11.12 -11.42 -9.83
CA LYS A 46 10.09 -12.29 -9.26
C LYS A 46 8.98 -11.48 -8.55
N PHE A 47 9.24 -10.21 -8.27
CA PHE A 47 8.25 -9.31 -7.69
C PHE A 47 7.29 -8.80 -8.78
N SER A 48 6.48 -9.72 -9.29
CA SER A 48 5.54 -9.46 -10.37
C SER A 48 4.11 -9.76 -9.92
N ALA A 49 3.15 -8.94 -10.38
CA ALA A 49 1.72 -9.07 -10.11
C ALA A 49 1.37 -9.20 -8.61
N LYS A 50 2.14 -8.55 -7.75
CA LYS A 50 1.80 -8.48 -6.31
C LYS A 50 0.61 -7.55 -6.11
N ASN A 51 -0.42 -8.06 -5.45
CA ASN A 51 -1.64 -7.33 -5.23
C ASN A 51 -1.63 -6.70 -3.84
N LEU A 52 -1.87 -5.40 -3.78
CA LEU A 52 -2.17 -4.67 -2.56
C LEU A 52 -3.69 -4.52 -2.46
N GLN A 53 -4.28 -5.03 -1.40
CA GLN A 53 -5.70 -4.83 -1.11
C GLN A 53 -5.89 -3.39 -0.63
N VAL A 54 -6.74 -2.64 -1.32
CA VAL A 54 -6.98 -1.21 -1.06
C VAL A 54 -8.44 -0.91 -0.73
N GLY A 55 -9.20 -1.92 -0.38
CA GLY A 55 -10.59 -1.73 0.01
C GLY A 55 -11.19 -2.99 0.64
N ALA A 56 -12.42 -2.87 1.18
CA ALA A 56 -13.09 -3.93 1.93
C ALA A 56 -13.66 -5.05 1.06
N LEU A 57 -13.86 -4.81 -0.24
CA LEU A 57 -14.51 -5.75 -1.14
C LEU A 57 -13.49 -6.55 -1.96
N ASN A 58 -13.88 -7.75 -2.34
CA ASN A 58 -13.07 -8.58 -3.24
C ASN A 58 -12.87 -7.86 -4.58
N GLY A 59 -11.63 -7.88 -5.08
CA GLY A 59 -11.26 -7.25 -6.34
C GLY A 59 -10.76 -5.80 -6.22
N GLN A 60 -10.91 -5.15 -5.06
CA GLN A 60 -10.36 -3.82 -4.79
C GLN A 60 -8.87 -3.91 -4.49
N LYS A 61 -8.07 -4.10 -5.54
CA LYS A 61 -6.62 -4.29 -5.45
C LYS A 61 -5.86 -3.41 -6.43
N ILE A 62 -4.67 -3.02 -6.03
CA ILE A 62 -3.68 -2.38 -6.90
C ILE A 62 -2.56 -3.39 -7.12
N SER A 63 -2.25 -3.70 -8.38
CA SER A 63 -1.18 -4.62 -8.73
C SER A 63 0.14 -3.87 -8.90
N ILE A 64 1.20 -4.39 -8.29
CA ILE A 64 2.57 -3.90 -8.42
C ILE A 64 3.40 -4.92 -9.16
N THR A 65 4.15 -4.45 -10.15
CA THR A 65 5.12 -5.27 -10.89
C THR A 65 6.44 -4.53 -10.98
N ILE A 66 7.50 -5.17 -10.54
CA ILE A 66 8.86 -4.69 -10.68
C ILE A 66 9.60 -5.68 -11.59
N LYS A 67 10.12 -5.18 -12.71
CA LYS A 67 10.90 -6.00 -13.64
C LYS A 67 12.29 -6.28 -13.08
N ALA A 68 12.94 -7.29 -13.61
CA ALA A 68 14.33 -7.59 -13.27
C ALA A 68 15.23 -6.39 -13.59
N MET A 69 15.97 -5.91 -12.58
CA MET A 69 16.91 -4.80 -12.68
C MET A 69 18.35 -5.27 -12.51
N SER A 70 18.61 -6.58 -12.63
CA SER A 70 19.96 -7.14 -12.76
C SER A 70 20.59 -6.70 -14.09
N ALA A 71 21.90 -6.80 -14.21
CA ALA A 71 22.61 -6.50 -15.45
C ALA A 71 21.98 -7.25 -16.63
N THR A 72 21.73 -8.54 -16.48
CA THR A 72 21.06 -9.36 -17.50
C THR A 72 19.64 -8.87 -17.80
N GLY A 73 18.83 -8.50 -16.78
CA GLY A 73 17.46 -7.97 -16.96
C GLY A 73 17.45 -6.63 -17.69
N LEU A 74 18.45 -5.80 -17.46
CA LEU A 74 18.65 -4.54 -18.18
C LEU A 74 19.16 -4.77 -19.60
N GLY A 75 19.72 -5.95 -19.88
CA GLY A 75 20.29 -6.32 -21.18
C GLY A 75 21.77 -6.00 -21.28
N ILE A 76 22.46 -5.83 -20.16
CA ILE A 76 23.91 -5.67 -20.08
C ILE A 76 24.49 -7.06 -19.86
N THR A 77 25.13 -7.62 -20.90
CA THR A 77 25.77 -8.92 -20.82
C THR A 77 27.27 -8.72 -20.74
N ALA A 78 27.85 -9.12 -19.61
CA ALA A 78 29.29 -9.02 -19.38
C ALA A 78 30.08 -9.74 -20.50
N GLY A 79 31.11 -9.08 -21.00
CA GLY A 79 31.96 -9.63 -22.04
C GLY A 79 31.38 -9.70 -23.46
N THR A 80 30.11 -9.26 -23.66
CA THR A 80 29.47 -9.29 -24.99
C THR A 80 29.09 -7.89 -25.47
N ASN A 81 28.18 -7.23 -24.80
CA ASN A 81 27.66 -5.93 -25.25
C ASN A 81 28.02 -4.76 -24.31
N ASN A 82 28.85 -5.02 -23.32
CA ASN A 82 29.49 -4.02 -22.46
C ASN A 82 30.98 -3.83 -22.76
N LYS A 83 31.51 -4.45 -23.82
CA LYS A 83 32.92 -4.31 -24.24
C LYS A 83 33.22 -2.93 -24.77
N VAL A 84 34.41 -2.42 -24.46
CA VAL A 84 34.92 -1.13 -24.92
C VAL A 84 36.32 -1.22 -25.50
N ASP A 85 36.72 -2.41 -25.94
CA ASP A 85 38.06 -2.71 -26.47
C ASP A 85 38.34 -1.97 -27.78
N THR A 86 37.29 -1.75 -28.59
CA THR A 86 37.38 -1.03 -29.84
C THR A 86 36.39 0.14 -29.88
N PHE A 87 36.60 1.07 -30.82
CA PHE A 87 35.63 2.16 -31.06
C PHE A 87 34.23 1.64 -31.36
N ALA A 88 34.13 0.61 -32.21
CA ALA A 88 32.84 0.03 -32.58
C ALA A 88 32.15 -0.67 -31.41
N ASP A 89 32.88 -1.35 -30.55
CA ASP A 89 32.31 -2.02 -29.36
C ASP A 89 31.94 -1.01 -28.29
N ALA A 90 32.71 0.05 -28.10
CA ALA A 90 32.34 1.15 -27.23
C ALA A 90 31.03 1.83 -27.69
N GLY A 91 30.80 1.96 -28.99
CA GLY A 91 29.55 2.45 -29.58
C GLY A 91 28.36 1.54 -29.29
N LYS A 92 28.54 0.23 -29.39
CA LYS A 92 27.50 -0.76 -28.99
C LYS A 92 27.23 -0.71 -27.51
N ALA A 93 28.25 -0.64 -26.67
CA ALA A 93 28.14 -0.52 -25.23
C ALA A 93 27.35 0.75 -24.84
N MET A 94 27.61 1.91 -25.44
CA MET A 94 26.87 3.13 -25.23
C MET A 94 25.38 2.94 -25.54
N SER A 95 25.04 2.33 -26.67
CA SER A 95 23.65 2.04 -27.06
C SER A 95 22.97 1.10 -26.03
N THR A 96 23.70 0.11 -25.52
CA THR A 96 23.20 -0.82 -24.51
C THR A 96 22.91 -0.11 -23.19
N PHE A 97 23.83 0.71 -22.72
CA PHE A 97 23.64 1.50 -21.51
C PHE A 97 22.50 2.52 -21.63
N GLN A 98 22.35 3.16 -22.80
CA GLN A 98 21.23 4.04 -23.07
C GLN A 98 19.88 3.31 -22.94
N LYS A 99 19.79 2.11 -23.50
CA LYS A 99 18.59 1.26 -23.38
C LYS A 99 18.34 0.82 -21.93
N ALA A 100 19.40 0.50 -21.19
CA ALA A 100 19.30 0.14 -19.77
C ALA A 100 18.79 1.32 -18.93
N ILE A 101 19.33 2.52 -19.14
CA ILE A 101 18.87 3.76 -18.48
C ILE A 101 17.39 4.02 -18.80
N SER A 102 16.97 3.84 -20.05
CA SER A 102 15.57 4.01 -20.45
C SER A 102 14.66 3.00 -19.72
N LYS A 103 15.07 1.74 -19.59
CA LYS A 103 14.32 0.74 -18.82
C LYS A 103 14.18 1.11 -17.36
N VAL A 104 15.26 1.55 -16.70
CA VAL A 104 15.23 2.00 -15.30
C VAL A 104 14.34 3.22 -15.14
N SER A 105 14.47 4.21 -16.03
CA SER A 105 13.60 5.41 -16.03
C SER A 105 12.12 5.06 -16.18
N SER A 106 11.79 4.16 -17.09
CA SER A 106 10.40 3.69 -17.30
C SER A 106 9.86 2.99 -16.05
N GLN A 107 10.67 2.13 -15.42
CA GLN A 107 10.27 1.45 -14.18
C GLN A 107 10.09 2.45 -13.03
N ARG A 108 10.98 3.42 -12.88
CA ARG A 108 10.85 4.48 -11.86
C ARG A 108 9.61 5.34 -12.10
N SER A 109 9.32 5.70 -13.34
CA SER A 109 8.10 6.45 -13.69
C SER A 109 6.83 5.67 -13.34
N SER A 110 6.80 4.37 -13.66
CA SER A 110 5.68 3.49 -13.31
C SER A 110 5.49 3.38 -11.79
N LEU A 111 6.58 3.26 -11.02
CA LEU A 111 6.51 3.22 -9.56
C LEU A 111 6.07 4.57 -8.97
N GLY A 112 6.53 5.70 -9.53
CA GLY A 112 6.08 7.02 -9.12
C GLY A 112 4.59 7.25 -9.37
N ALA A 113 4.09 6.83 -10.52
CA ALA A 113 2.65 6.87 -10.80
C ALA A 113 1.85 5.99 -9.83
N LEU A 114 2.38 4.83 -9.47
CA LEU A 114 1.78 3.93 -8.49
C LEU A 114 1.77 4.56 -7.08
N GLN A 115 2.86 5.22 -6.69
CA GLN A 115 2.95 5.94 -5.42
C GLN A 115 1.87 7.02 -5.33
N ASN A 116 1.73 7.87 -6.35
CA ASN A 116 0.69 8.90 -6.38
C ASN A 116 -0.72 8.27 -6.28
N ARG A 117 -0.96 7.16 -6.98
CA ARG A 117 -2.24 6.44 -6.87
C ARG A 117 -2.50 5.93 -5.46
N LEU A 118 -1.48 5.38 -4.79
CA LEU A 118 -1.61 4.90 -3.41
C LEU A 118 -1.89 6.04 -2.44
N GLU A 119 -1.21 7.19 -2.59
CA GLU A 119 -1.46 8.38 -1.78
C GLU A 119 -2.90 8.87 -1.90
N HIS A 120 -3.42 8.98 -3.12
CA HIS A 120 -4.83 9.32 -3.34
C HIS A 120 -5.80 8.26 -2.81
N THR A 121 -5.42 6.99 -2.91
CA THR A 121 -6.25 5.90 -2.38
C THR A 121 -6.30 5.95 -0.84
N VAL A 122 -5.18 6.20 -0.17
CA VAL A 122 -5.13 6.37 1.29
C VAL A 122 -6.04 7.53 1.71
N ALA A 123 -5.90 8.71 1.09
CA ALA A 123 -6.76 9.86 1.41
C ALA A 123 -8.25 9.57 1.18
N ASN A 124 -8.60 8.80 0.14
CA ASN A 124 -9.98 8.40 -0.10
C ASN A 124 -10.48 7.41 0.96
N LEU A 125 -9.65 6.43 1.34
CA LEU A 125 -9.99 5.44 2.36
C LEU A 125 -10.18 6.09 3.73
N ASP A 126 -9.38 7.09 4.09
CA ASP A 126 -9.54 7.86 5.32
C ASP A 126 -10.90 8.56 5.36
N ASN A 127 -11.30 9.21 4.26
CA ASN A 127 -12.62 9.84 4.16
C ASN A 127 -13.76 8.81 4.24
N VAL A 128 -13.61 7.65 3.60
CA VAL A 128 -14.60 6.56 3.66
C VAL A 128 -14.69 6.01 5.08
N ALA A 129 -13.55 5.83 5.76
CA ALA A 129 -13.52 5.34 7.14
C ALA A 129 -14.23 6.32 8.09
N GLU A 130 -13.96 7.62 7.99
CA GLU A 130 -14.61 8.66 8.78
C GLU A 130 -16.12 8.70 8.55
N ASN A 131 -16.56 8.67 7.29
CA ASN A 131 -17.98 8.66 6.95
C ASN A 131 -18.68 7.39 7.45
N THR A 132 -17.99 6.24 7.35
CA THR A 132 -18.53 4.96 7.84
C THR A 132 -18.63 4.96 9.36
N GLN A 133 -17.64 5.48 10.06
CA GLN A 133 -17.67 5.63 11.51
C GLN A 133 -18.77 6.58 11.97
N SER A 134 -18.97 7.69 11.26
CA SER A 134 -20.07 8.62 11.52
C SER A 134 -21.43 7.97 11.29
N ALA A 135 -21.56 7.14 10.25
CA ALA A 135 -22.79 6.41 9.99
C ALA A 135 -23.04 5.30 11.04
N GLU A 136 -21.99 4.59 11.45
CA GLU A 136 -22.07 3.61 12.54
C GLU A 136 -22.53 4.27 13.85
N SER A 137 -21.95 5.43 14.21
CA SER A 137 -22.33 6.20 15.38
C SER A 137 -23.82 6.55 15.37
N ARG A 138 -24.34 7.01 14.22
CA ARG A 138 -25.79 7.33 14.09
C ARG A 138 -26.73 6.13 14.26
N ILE A 139 -26.25 4.94 13.97
CA ILE A 139 -27.04 3.70 14.09
C ILE A 139 -26.90 3.09 15.48
N ARG A 140 -25.70 3.14 16.03
CA ARG A 140 -25.33 2.39 17.23
C ARG A 140 -25.37 3.21 18.50
N ASP A 141 -25.09 4.52 18.42
CA ASP A 141 -25.06 5.37 19.60
C ASP A 141 -26.48 5.69 20.06
N THR A 142 -26.76 5.33 21.29
CA THR A 142 -28.03 5.65 21.94
C THR A 142 -28.03 7.13 22.35
N ASP A 143 -29.09 7.84 22.02
CA ASP A 143 -29.31 9.17 22.59
C ASP A 143 -29.66 9.03 24.08
N MET A 144 -28.66 9.29 24.91
CA MET A 144 -28.76 9.15 26.36
C MET A 144 -29.88 10.08 26.96
N ALA A 145 -30.14 11.19 26.31
CA ALA A 145 -31.19 12.09 26.78
C ALA A 145 -32.57 11.48 26.55
N GLU A 146 -32.82 10.88 25.39
CA GLU A 146 -34.08 10.20 25.08
C GLU A 146 -34.26 8.95 25.94
N GLU A 147 -33.19 8.14 26.13
CA GLU A 147 -33.23 6.95 26.96
C GLU A 147 -33.48 7.27 28.43
N MET A 148 -32.91 8.36 28.95
CA MET A 148 -33.19 8.83 30.33
C MET A 148 -34.61 9.32 30.50
N VAL A 149 -35.20 9.93 29.49
CA VAL A 149 -36.64 10.32 29.53
C VAL A 149 -37.50 9.07 29.52
N GLU A 150 -37.21 8.08 28.71
CA GLU A 150 -37.97 6.83 28.68
C GLU A 150 -37.84 6.04 29.98
N TYR A 151 -36.63 5.97 30.53
CA TYR A 151 -36.38 5.36 31.85
C TYR A 151 -37.17 6.05 32.95
N SER A 152 -37.16 7.39 33.00
CA SER A 152 -37.90 8.17 33.96
C SER A 152 -39.41 7.97 33.83
N LYS A 153 -39.91 7.97 32.59
CA LYS A 153 -41.32 7.67 32.29
C LYS A 153 -41.74 6.28 32.79
N ASN A 154 -40.91 5.27 32.51
CA ASN A 154 -41.19 3.91 32.92
C ASN A 154 -41.16 3.75 34.45
N ASN A 155 -40.24 4.44 35.15
CA ASN A 155 -40.23 4.47 36.62
C ASN A 155 -41.47 5.13 37.21
N ILE A 156 -41.89 6.28 36.67
CA ILE A 156 -43.10 6.97 37.12
C ILE A 156 -44.35 6.08 36.90
N LEU A 157 -44.43 5.44 35.73
CA LEU A 157 -45.55 4.52 35.43
C LEU A 157 -45.58 3.31 36.39
N ALA A 158 -44.41 2.76 36.72
CA ALA A 158 -44.29 1.65 37.68
C ALA A 158 -44.75 2.08 39.07
N GLN A 159 -44.30 3.24 39.55
CA GLN A 159 -44.72 3.78 40.86
C GLN A 159 -46.22 4.13 40.89
N ALA A 160 -46.72 4.75 39.84
CA ALA A 160 -48.17 5.07 39.72
C ALA A 160 -49.01 3.78 39.67
N GLY A 161 -48.54 2.77 38.91
CA GLY A 161 -49.20 1.46 38.84
C GLY A 161 -49.28 0.77 40.20
N GLN A 162 -48.19 0.77 40.97
CA GLN A 162 -48.18 0.22 42.32
C GLN A 162 -49.11 0.97 43.27
N SER A 163 -49.14 2.30 43.18
CA SER A 163 -50.01 3.11 43.99
C SER A 163 -51.49 2.86 43.64
N MET A 164 -51.83 2.75 42.37
CA MET A 164 -53.19 2.45 41.91
C MET A 164 -53.62 1.03 42.30
N LEU A 165 -52.71 0.06 42.25
CA LEU A 165 -53.01 -1.30 42.76
C LEU A 165 -53.27 -1.31 44.28
N ALA A 166 -52.48 -0.58 45.05
CA ALA A 166 -52.72 -0.42 46.48
C ALA A 166 -54.06 0.22 46.78
N GLN A 167 -54.41 1.26 46.01
CA GLN A 167 -55.70 1.94 46.12
C GLN A 167 -56.90 1.02 45.74
N ALA A 168 -56.75 0.25 44.67
CA ALA A 168 -57.77 -0.73 44.26
C ALA A 168 -57.95 -1.83 45.31
N ASN A 169 -56.86 -2.33 45.91
CA ASN A 169 -56.94 -3.31 46.98
C ASN A 169 -57.66 -2.72 48.27
N GLN A 170 -57.34 -1.48 48.61
CA GLN A 170 -58.04 -0.81 49.73
C GLN A 170 -59.55 -0.59 49.48
N SER A 171 -59.87 -0.24 48.24
CA SER A 171 -61.34 -0.03 47.92
C SER A 171 -62.08 -1.37 48.00
N THR A 172 -61.53 -2.47 47.58
CA THR A 172 -62.18 -3.77 47.71
C THR A 172 -62.29 -4.24 49.15
N GLN A 173 -61.27 -3.95 50.01
CA GLN A 173 -61.34 -4.22 51.44
C GLN A 173 -62.46 -3.34 52.15
N GLY A 174 -62.57 -2.06 51.74
CA GLY A 174 -63.63 -1.19 52.23
C GLY A 174 -64.99 -1.70 51.88
N VAL A 175 -65.24 -2.22 50.69
CA VAL A 175 -66.50 -2.86 50.33
C VAL A 175 -66.79 -4.13 51.15
N LEU A 176 -65.74 -4.93 51.43
CA LEU A 176 -65.89 -6.13 52.21
C LEU A 176 -66.22 -5.83 53.68
N SER A 177 -65.73 -4.72 54.24
CA SER A 177 -65.99 -4.27 55.59
C SER A 177 -67.41 -3.68 55.76
N LEU A 178 -68.08 -3.26 54.66
CA LEU A 178 -69.46 -2.81 54.68
C LEU A 178 -70.49 -3.95 54.53
N LEU A 179 -70.01 -5.15 54.17
CA LEU A 179 -70.87 -6.32 53.99
C LEU A 179 -70.83 -7.28 55.20
N GLN A 180 -69.97 -6.97 56.20
CA GLN A 180 -69.96 -7.63 57.51
C GLN A 180 -70.63 -6.75 58.54
#